data_95ec659f8da12db8d6a6c7df3e06c1dc
#
_entry.id   95ec659f8da12db8d6a6c7df3e06c1dc
#
_cell.length_a   1.000
_cell.length_b   1.000
_cell.length_c   1.000
_cell.angle_alpha   90.00
_cell.angle_beta   90.00
_cell.angle_gamma   90.00
#
_symmetry.space_group_name_H-M   'P 1'
#
loop_
_entity.id
_entity.type
_entity.pdbx_description
1 polymer ?
#
loop_
_entity_poly.entity_id
_entity_poly.type
_entity_poly.pdbx_seq_one_letter_code
_entity_poly.pdbx_strand_id
1 'polypeptide(L)'
;GRRVERVEARSKAVLVFFEATDEDGPWCVYSHNQLYGKWRMGKPDREPSTNRQLRFAIIGSKKAARLYSASDIQLVRPDELSAVPYLSRLGPDPLNQDVSVDQLLAVFDDRRFRGRILGGLLLDQGFVAGIGNYLRSEILFEARISPEARPRDLDVDQQVRLAEAILTLVQRTYRLKGVTNSPERAERLKQEGWTFGQRRHMVFNRDGQRCHDCSSPLGKTMMANRRLYYCPECQSVPA
;
A
#
# COMPACT_ATOMS: atom_id res chain seq x y z
N GLY A 1 24.44 23.40 6.52
CA GLY A 1 23.34 22.53 6.04
C GLY A 1 23.87 21.18 5.60
N ARG A 2 23.01 20.16 5.64
CA ARG A 2 23.37 18.80 5.25
C ARG A 2 22.84 18.49 3.85
N ARG A 3 23.56 17.72 3.07
CA ARG A 3 23.11 17.22 1.79
C ARG A 3 22.19 16.03 1.99
N VAL A 4 21.10 15.95 1.21
CA VAL A 4 20.27 14.74 1.11
C VAL A 4 21.04 13.74 0.24
N GLU A 5 21.39 12.60 0.83
CA GLU A 5 22.09 11.51 0.15
C GLU A 5 21.10 10.72 -0.73
N ARG A 6 20.02 10.21 -0.11
CA ARG A 6 19.01 9.41 -0.80
C ARG A 6 17.65 9.50 -0.10
N VAL A 7 16.61 9.12 -0.81
CA VAL A 7 15.24 8.99 -0.30
C VAL A 7 14.72 7.61 -0.63
N GLU A 8 14.19 6.92 0.37
CA GLU A 8 13.64 5.56 0.25
C GLU A 8 12.20 5.52 0.74
N ALA A 9 11.41 4.60 0.17
CA ALA A 9 10.15 4.18 0.74
C ALA A 9 10.32 2.80 1.40
N ARG A 10 9.87 2.65 2.64
CA ARG A 10 9.71 1.35 3.29
C ARG A 10 8.25 1.17 3.65
N SER A 11 7.56 0.32 2.89
CA SER A 11 6.10 0.22 2.95
C SER A 11 5.44 1.59 2.74
N LYS A 12 4.78 2.15 3.74
CA LYS A 12 4.12 3.47 3.69
C LYS A 12 4.91 4.59 4.38
N ALA A 13 6.12 4.29 4.85
CA ALA A 13 7.03 5.28 5.41
C ALA A 13 7.95 5.85 4.34
N VAL A 14 8.37 7.09 4.53
CA VAL A 14 9.40 7.77 3.76
C VAL A 14 10.60 8.00 4.65
N LEU A 15 11.79 7.58 4.17
CA LEU A 15 13.08 7.75 4.81
C LEU A 15 13.91 8.71 3.98
N VAL A 16 14.37 9.79 4.60
CA VAL A 16 15.27 10.77 3.97
C VAL A 16 16.61 10.74 4.68
N PHE A 17 17.63 10.26 3.96
CA PHE A 17 18.98 10.12 4.50
C PHE A 17 19.80 11.37 4.19
N PHE A 18 20.53 11.82 5.19
CA PHE A 18 21.45 12.96 5.11
C PHE A 18 22.89 12.50 5.32
N GLU A 19 23.80 13.02 4.53
CA GLU A 19 25.23 12.76 4.65
C GLU A 19 25.77 13.16 6.03
N ALA A 20 26.82 12.49 6.46
CA ALA A 20 27.63 12.92 7.59
C ALA A 20 28.28 14.28 7.29
N THR A 21 28.65 15.00 8.34
CA THR A 21 29.51 16.18 8.29
C THR A 21 30.78 15.89 9.09
N ASP A 22 31.79 16.76 9.01
CA ASP A 22 33.04 16.61 9.77
C ASP A 22 32.82 16.58 11.29
N GLU A 23 31.72 17.16 11.76
CA GLU A 23 31.41 17.29 13.19
C GLU A 23 30.40 16.24 13.70
N ASP A 24 29.63 15.59 12.78
CA ASP A 24 28.54 14.73 13.19
C ASP A 24 28.20 13.69 12.10
N GLY A 25 27.84 12.48 12.50
CA GLY A 25 27.54 11.36 11.63
C GLY A 25 26.26 11.55 10.79
N PRO A 26 25.87 10.53 9.98
CA PRO A 26 24.70 10.60 9.12
C PRO A 26 23.40 10.61 9.95
N TRP A 27 22.35 11.21 9.39
CA TRP A 27 21.00 11.22 9.95
C TRP A 27 19.95 10.70 8.97
N CYS A 28 18.87 10.16 9.50
CA CYS A 28 17.70 9.78 8.74
C CYS A 28 16.44 10.43 9.33
N VAL A 29 15.67 11.11 8.51
CA VAL A 29 14.31 11.52 8.86
C VAL A 29 13.36 10.44 8.39
N TYR A 30 12.80 9.73 9.37
CA TYR A 30 11.65 8.85 9.19
C TYR A 30 10.36 9.65 9.22
N SER A 31 9.43 9.37 8.31
CA SER A 31 8.08 9.90 8.36
C SER A 31 7.05 8.89 7.86
N HIS A 32 5.91 8.83 8.54
CA HIS A 32 4.76 8.04 8.11
C HIS A 32 3.53 8.95 7.94
N ASN A 33 2.96 8.97 6.73
CA ASN A 33 1.88 9.90 6.40
C ASN A 33 0.55 9.58 7.10
N GLN A 34 0.36 8.37 7.60
CA GLN A 34 -0.90 7.91 8.17
C GLN A 34 -2.10 8.21 7.24
N LEU A 35 -3.16 8.89 7.71
CA LEU A 35 -4.33 9.23 6.90
C LEU A 35 -4.24 10.62 6.25
N TYR A 36 -3.56 11.54 6.90
CA TYR A 36 -3.63 12.96 6.55
C TYR A 36 -2.30 13.55 6.08
N GLY A 37 -1.19 12.89 6.37
CA GLY A 37 0.13 13.35 5.99
C GLY A 37 0.30 13.47 4.48
N LYS A 38 0.96 14.54 4.04
CA LYS A 38 1.23 14.76 2.62
C LYS A 38 2.53 15.52 2.42
N TRP A 39 3.44 14.92 1.66
CA TRP A 39 4.60 15.61 1.13
C TRP A 39 4.22 16.46 -0.08
N ARG A 40 4.74 17.68 -0.13
CA ARG A 40 4.62 18.60 -1.27
C ARG A 40 5.99 19.12 -1.66
N MET A 41 6.29 19.04 -2.95
CA MET A 41 7.48 19.65 -3.55
C MET A 41 7.14 21.05 -4.06
N GLY A 42 8.08 21.98 -3.96
CA GLY A 42 7.89 23.36 -4.41
C GLY A 42 9.19 24.17 -4.46
N LYS A 43 9.08 25.47 -4.68
CA LYS A 43 10.20 26.39 -4.58
C LYS A 43 10.54 26.69 -3.12
N PRO A 44 11.80 27.02 -2.79
CA PRO A 44 12.22 27.33 -1.42
C PRO A 44 11.46 28.52 -0.81
N ASP A 45 11.32 29.57 -1.59
CA ASP A 45 10.75 30.87 -1.25
C ASP A 45 9.23 30.95 -1.33
N ARG A 46 8.56 29.87 -1.80
CA ARG A 46 7.11 29.84 -1.97
C ARG A 46 6.48 28.68 -1.24
N GLU A 47 5.66 28.98 -0.24
CA GLU A 47 4.84 27.98 0.43
C GLU A 47 3.56 27.67 -0.38
N PRO A 48 3.16 26.39 -0.50
CA PRO A 48 1.88 26.03 -1.11
C PRO A 48 0.72 26.62 -0.32
N SER A 49 -0.26 27.19 -1.00
CA SER A 49 -1.54 27.56 -0.35
C SER A 49 -2.23 26.28 0.15
N THR A 50 -2.45 26.20 1.46
CA THR A 50 -3.08 25.06 2.10
C THR A 50 -3.49 25.40 3.53
N ASN A 51 -4.61 24.83 3.98
CA ASN A 51 -5.05 24.89 5.40
C ASN A 51 -4.41 23.79 6.26
N ARG A 52 -3.46 22.99 5.71
CA ARG A 52 -2.77 21.92 6.43
C ARG A 52 -1.61 22.48 7.24
N GLN A 53 -1.41 21.98 8.44
CA GLN A 53 -0.29 22.35 9.28
C GLN A 53 1.03 21.79 8.73
N LEU A 54 2.03 22.65 8.51
CA LEU A 54 3.40 22.24 8.22
C LEU A 54 4.01 21.56 9.45
N ARG A 55 4.57 20.37 9.26
CA ARG A 55 5.18 19.58 10.32
C ARG A 55 6.69 19.46 10.20
N PHE A 56 7.17 19.39 8.95
CA PHE A 56 8.59 19.27 8.66
C PHE A 56 8.88 19.82 7.26
N ALA A 57 10.07 20.41 7.08
CA ALA A 57 10.51 20.89 5.77
C ALA A 57 12.01 20.65 5.55
N ILE A 58 12.35 20.29 4.34
CA ILE A 58 13.71 20.27 3.81
C ILE A 58 13.77 21.37 2.76
N ILE A 59 14.57 22.40 3.03
CA ILE A 59 14.67 23.57 2.16
C ILE A 59 16.09 23.62 1.59
N GLY A 60 16.21 23.38 0.30
CA GLY A 60 17.46 23.52 -0.45
C GLY A 60 17.48 24.80 -1.29
N SER A 61 18.57 25.05 -1.99
CA SER A 61 18.73 26.26 -2.80
C SER A 61 17.77 26.36 -4.00
N LYS A 62 17.36 25.22 -4.56
CA LYS A 62 16.51 25.16 -5.78
C LYS A 62 15.11 24.61 -5.52
N LYS A 63 14.95 23.72 -4.54
CA LYS A 63 13.68 23.03 -4.24
C LYS A 63 13.48 22.90 -2.74
N ALA A 64 12.21 22.83 -2.34
CA ALA A 64 11.81 22.49 -0.98
C ALA A 64 10.85 21.31 -1.00
N ALA A 65 11.01 20.39 -0.02
CA ALA A 65 10.07 19.33 0.30
C ALA A 65 9.42 19.65 1.66
N ARG A 66 8.09 19.73 1.71
CA ARG A 66 7.34 20.08 2.90
C ARG A 66 6.34 18.99 3.26
N LEU A 67 6.38 18.53 4.49
CA LEU A 67 5.47 17.52 5.02
C LEU A 67 4.38 18.20 5.87
N TYR A 68 3.15 17.99 5.47
CA TYR A 68 1.97 18.55 6.13
C TYR A 68 1.15 17.46 6.83
N SER A 69 0.53 17.81 7.97
CA SER A 69 -0.45 17.01 8.72
C SER A 69 -0.01 15.58 9.07
N ALA A 70 1.30 15.30 9.08
CA ALA A 70 1.84 14.04 9.59
C ALA A 70 2.14 14.18 11.08
N SER A 71 1.89 13.13 11.86
CA SER A 71 2.15 13.11 13.32
C SER A 71 3.27 12.14 13.70
N ASP A 72 3.65 11.24 12.81
CA ASP A 72 4.71 10.25 13.05
C ASP A 72 5.96 10.64 12.24
N ILE A 73 6.82 11.42 12.88
CA ILE A 73 8.07 11.93 12.31
C ILE A 73 9.16 11.75 13.39
N GLN A 74 10.27 11.13 13.01
CA GLN A 74 11.40 10.89 13.91
C GLN A 74 12.71 11.25 13.19
N LEU A 75 13.65 11.79 13.92
CA LEU A 75 15.04 11.97 13.50
C LEU A 75 15.86 10.87 14.21
N VAL A 76 16.47 9.98 13.45
CA VAL A 76 17.17 8.82 13.96
C VAL A 76 18.50 8.62 13.24
N ARG A 77 19.42 7.86 13.83
CA ARG A 77 20.60 7.38 13.11
C ARG A 77 20.22 6.25 12.16
N PRO A 78 20.89 6.09 11.00
CA PRO A 78 20.56 5.01 10.06
C PRO A 78 20.60 3.60 10.65
N ASP A 79 21.47 3.34 11.61
CA ASP A 79 21.59 2.07 12.34
C ASP A 79 20.47 1.87 13.39
N GLU A 80 19.81 2.92 13.82
CA GLU A 80 18.66 2.88 14.75
C GLU A 80 17.31 2.65 14.06
N LEU A 81 17.25 2.62 12.73
CA LEU A 81 15.99 2.47 11.99
C LEU A 81 15.22 1.20 12.36
N SER A 82 15.93 0.12 12.71
CA SER A 82 15.29 -1.12 13.16
C SER A 82 14.55 -0.98 14.50
N ALA A 83 14.86 0.03 15.30
CA ALA A 83 14.18 0.33 16.56
C ALA A 83 12.90 1.17 16.37
N VAL A 84 12.68 1.77 15.19
CA VAL A 84 11.44 2.52 14.90
C VAL A 84 10.25 1.56 14.94
N PRO A 85 9.24 1.79 15.81
CA PRO A 85 8.18 0.81 16.08
C PRO A 85 7.35 0.39 14.87
N TYR A 86 7.20 1.27 13.88
CA TYR A 86 6.53 0.92 12.63
C TYR A 86 7.39 0.01 11.77
N LEU A 87 8.66 0.34 11.60
CA LEU A 87 9.59 -0.40 10.73
C LEU A 87 9.94 -1.78 11.29
N SER A 88 10.09 -1.90 12.62
CA SER A 88 10.44 -3.17 13.30
C SER A 88 9.37 -4.25 13.19
N ARG A 89 8.12 -3.87 12.87
CA ARG A 89 6.97 -4.78 12.78
C ARG A 89 6.53 -5.11 11.36
N LEU A 90 7.22 -4.57 10.34
CA LEU A 90 6.85 -4.84 8.96
C LEU A 90 7.07 -6.30 8.58
N GLY A 91 6.08 -6.89 7.95
CA GLY A 91 6.19 -8.15 7.24
C GLY A 91 6.86 -7.96 5.87
N PRO A 92 6.86 -9.00 5.03
CA PRO A 92 7.38 -8.92 3.66
C PRO A 92 6.80 -7.73 2.91
N ASP A 93 7.66 -6.96 2.22
CA ASP A 93 7.26 -5.85 1.36
C ASP A 93 7.29 -6.29 -0.12
N PRO A 94 6.11 -6.45 -0.78
CA PRO A 94 6.04 -6.95 -2.16
C PRO A 94 6.66 -6.02 -3.22
N LEU A 95 7.05 -4.80 -2.86
CA LEU A 95 7.87 -3.94 -3.73
C LEU A 95 9.35 -4.29 -3.65
N ASN A 96 9.78 -5.01 -2.63
CA ASN A 96 11.13 -5.55 -2.54
C ASN A 96 11.24 -6.75 -3.50
N GLN A 97 12.28 -6.78 -4.34
CA GLN A 97 12.51 -7.83 -5.34
C GLN A 97 12.77 -9.22 -4.72
N ASP A 98 13.17 -9.27 -3.46
CA ASP A 98 13.48 -10.51 -2.76
C ASP A 98 12.26 -11.27 -2.22
N VAL A 99 11.04 -10.68 -2.29
CA VAL A 99 9.83 -11.34 -1.80
C VAL A 99 9.28 -12.32 -2.84
N SER A 100 9.27 -13.61 -2.50
CA SER A 100 8.76 -14.71 -3.32
C SER A 100 7.37 -15.19 -2.87
N VAL A 101 6.73 -16.03 -3.71
CA VAL A 101 5.51 -16.76 -3.35
C VAL A 101 5.74 -17.60 -2.09
N ASP A 102 6.83 -18.36 -2.01
CA ASP A 102 7.12 -19.24 -0.87
C ASP A 102 7.24 -18.46 0.44
N GLN A 103 7.86 -17.28 0.42
CA GLN A 103 7.92 -16.42 1.60
C GLN A 103 6.53 -15.96 2.05
N LEU A 104 5.63 -15.64 1.12
CA LEU A 104 4.25 -15.28 1.46
C LEU A 104 3.47 -16.50 1.99
N LEU A 105 3.66 -17.70 1.43
CA LEU A 105 3.05 -18.93 1.93
C LEU A 105 3.48 -19.22 3.38
N ALA A 106 4.76 -19.05 3.70
CA ALA A 106 5.26 -19.19 5.06
C ALA A 106 4.60 -18.19 6.04
N VAL A 107 4.33 -16.96 5.58
CA VAL A 107 3.60 -15.96 6.39
C VAL A 107 2.12 -16.36 6.57
N PHE A 108 1.49 -16.96 5.56
CA PHE A 108 0.09 -17.40 5.65
C PHE A 108 -0.08 -18.54 6.69
N ASP A 109 0.93 -19.41 6.87
CA ASP A 109 0.90 -20.48 7.86
C ASP A 109 1.32 -20.03 9.28
N ASP A 110 1.84 -18.82 9.44
CA ASP A 110 2.25 -18.28 10.75
C ASP A 110 1.05 -18.25 11.72
N ARG A 111 1.24 -18.78 12.93
CA ARG A 111 0.23 -18.84 14.00
C ARG A 111 -0.41 -17.49 14.34
N ARG A 112 0.32 -16.39 14.15
CA ARG A 112 -0.16 -15.01 14.38
C ARG A 112 -1.25 -14.62 13.37
N PHE A 113 -1.24 -15.20 12.17
CA PHE A 113 -2.04 -14.75 11.04
C PHE A 113 -3.02 -15.77 10.50
N ARG A 114 -2.67 -17.08 10.51
CA ARG A 114 -3.43 -18.16 9.85
C ARG A 114 -4.91 -18.25 10.23
N GLY A 115 -5.28 -17.84 11.44
CA GLY A 115 -6.66 -17.87 11.95
C GLY A 115 -7.44 -16.58 11.78
N ARG A 116 -6.86 -15.52 11.20
CA ARG A 116 -7.49 -14.19 11.07
C ARG A 116 -8.16 -14.02 9.71
N ILE A 117 -9.29 -13.30 9.68
CA ILE A 117 -10.07 -13.05 8.46
C ILE A 117 -9.26 -12.16 7.51
N LEU A 118 -9.08 -12.61 6.26
CA LEU A 118 -8.27 -11.96 5.22
C LEU A 118 -8.69 -10.53 4.91
N GLY A 119 -10.00 -10.24 4.92
CA GLY A 119 -10.50 -8.90 4.69
C GLY A 119 -9.99 -7.86 5.69
N GLY A 120 -9.68 -8.25 6.92
CA GLY A 120 -9.00 -7.40 7.91
C GLY A 120 -7.50 -7.57 7.91
N LEU A 121 -7.04 -8.81 7.78
CA LEU A 121 -5.63 -9.20 7.87
C LEU A 121 -4.74 -8.52 6.83
N LEU A 122 -5.20 -8.37 5.60
CA LEU A 122 -4.47 -7.67 4.53
C LEU A 122 -4.19 -6.18 4.80
N LEU A 123 -4.77 -5.59 5.84
CA LEU A 123 -4.40 -4.23 6.29
C LEU A 123 -3.28 -4.22 7.34
N ASP A 124 -2.98 -5.38 7.93
CA ASP A 124 -1.92 -5.53 8.92
C ASP A 124 -0.55 -5.48 8.21
N GLN A 125 0.22 -4.45 8.50
CA GLN A 125 1.53 -4.25 7.88
C GLN A 125 2.56 -5.28 8.34
N GLY A 126 2.31 -5.98 9.44
CA GLY A 126 3.11 -7.11 9.92
C GLY A 126 2.81 -8.42 9.17
N PHE A 127 1.65 -8.53 8.54
CA PHE A 127 1.31 -9.66 7.66
C PHE A 127 1.97 -9.49 6.28
N VAL A 128 1.60 -8.42 5.56
CA VAL A 128 2.23 -8.02 4.30
C VAL A 128 2.30 -6.49 4.25
N ALA A 129 3.49 -5.96 4.12
CA ALA A 129 3.72 -4.53 4.14
C ALA A 129 3.17 -3.83 2.87
N GLY A 130 2.79 -2.57 2.98
CA GLY A 130 2.37 -1.73 1.86
C GLY A 130 0.89 -1.83 1.48
N ILE A 131 0.20 -2.91 1.77
CA ILE A 131 -1.19 -3.10 1.38
C ILE A 131 -2.10 -2.10 2.12
N GLY A 132 -2.96 -1.44 1.36
CA GLY A 132 -3.96 -0.49 1.85
C GLY A 132 -5.38 -0.88 1.46
N ASN A 133 -6.32 0.02 1.77
CA ASN A 133 -7.74 -0.30 1.68
C ASN A 133 -8.22 -0.71 0.27
N TYR A 134 -7.74 -0.04 -0.78
CA TYR A 134 -8.14 -0.42 -2.14
C TYR A 134 -7.46 -1.73 -2.55
N LEU A 135 -6.16 -1.88 -2.28
CA LEU A 135 -5.41 -3.08 -2.67
C LEU A 135 -5.96 -4.36 -2.05
N ARG A 136 -6.40 -4.35 -0.78
CA ARG A 136 -6.98 -5.55 -0.18
C ARG A 136 -8.22 -6.05 -0.92
N SER A 137 -9.09 -5.13 -1.37
CA SER A 137 -10.29 -5.50 -2.14
C SER A 137 -9.92 -6.09 -3.50
N GLU A 138 -8.98 -5.45 -4.17
CA GLU A 138 -8.49 -5.84 -5.47
C GLU A 138 -7.73 -7.18 -5.45
N ILE A 139 -6.88 -7.39 -4.44
CA ILE A 139 -6.12 -8.64 -4.23
C ILE A 139 -7.08 -9.82 -4.01
N LEU A 140 -8.06 -9.67 -3.10
CA LEU A 140 -9.03 -10.71 -2.84
C LEU A 140 -9.89 -11.03 -4.08
N PHE A 141 -10.23 -10.03 -4.87
CA PHE A 141 -10.95 -10.21 -6.13
C PHE A 141 -10.10 -10.94 -7.18
N GLU A 142 -8.86 -10.53 -7.39
CA GLU A 142 -7.93 -11.16 -8.33
C GLU A 142 -7.70 -12.64 -7.97
N ALA A 143 -7.51 -12.93 -6.69
CA ALA A 143 -7.31 -14.28 -6.17
C ALA A 143 -8.60 -15.14 -6.13
N ARG A 144 -9.78 -14.56 -6.39
CA ARG A 144 -11.09 -15.23 -6.27
C ARG A 144 -11.35 -15.80 -4.87
N ILE A 145 -10.98 -15.05 -3.84
CA ILE A 145 -11.09 -15.46 -2.44
C ILE A 145 -12.10 -14.58 -1.72
N SER A 146 -12.98 -15.22 -0.95
CA SER A 146 -13.93 -14.52 -0.08
C SER A 146 -13.19 -13.64 0.92
N PRO A 147 -13.65 -12.39 1.15
CA PRO A 147 -13.12 -11.55 2.22
C PRO A 147 -13.20 -12.17 3.62
N GLU A 148 -14.09 -13.12 3.85
CA GLU A 148 -14.34 -13.78 5.14
C GLU A 148 -13.43 -14.99 5.36
N ALA A 149 -12.78 -15.50 4.32
CA ALA A 149 -11.85 -16.61 4.42
C ALA A 149 -10.65 -16.27 5.30
N ARG A 150 -10.03 -17.30 5.86
CA ARG A 150 -8.79 -17.20 6.64
C ARG A 150 -7.69 -17.95 5.89
N PRO A 151 -6.41 -17.59 6.07
CA PRO A 151 -5.31 -18.35 5.43
C PRO A 151 -5.40 -19.87 5.64
N ARG A 152 -5.77 -20.33 6.83
CA ARG A 152 -5.89 -21.76 7.15
C ARG A 152 -7.07 -22.47 6.46
N ASP A 153 -8.05 -21.72 5.96
CA ASP A 153 -9.24 -22.26 5.31
C ASP A 153 -9.04 -22.42 3.79
N LEU A 154 -7.91 -21.93 3.28
CA LEU A 154 -7.52 -21.99 1.86
C LEU A 154 -6.80 -23.30 1.55
N ASP A 155 -7.12 -23.92 0.42
CA ASP A 155 -6.29 -24.96 -0.17
C ASP A 155 -4.97 -24.38 -0.75
N VAL A 156 -4.06 -25.26 -1.15
CA VAL A 156 -2.74 -24.86 -1.65
C VAL A 156 -2.83 -23.95 -2.88
N ASP A 157 -3.72 -24.27 -3.81
CA ASP A 157 -3.89 -23.49 -5.03
C ASP A 157 -4.46 -22.10 -4.75
N GLN A 158 -5.38 -21.99 -3.79
CA GLN A 158 -5.92 -20.73 -3.33
C GLN A 158 -4.85 -19.87 -2.64
N GLN A 159 -4.00 -20.48 -1.82
CA GLN A 159 -2.88 -19.77 -1.17
C GLN A 159 -1.88 -19.26 -2.20
N VAL A 160 -1.52 -20.08 -3.20
CA VAL A 160 -0.62 -19.67 -4.29
C VAL A 160 -1.25 -18.50 -5.07
N ARG A 161 -2.51 -18.61 -5.48
CA ARG A 161 -3.21 -17.50 -6.17
C ARG A 161 -3.25 -16.22 -5.35
N LEU A 162 -3.43 -16.32 -4.03
CA LEU A 162 -3.40 -15.15 -3.14
C LEU A 162 -2.01 -14.50 -3.13
N ALA A 163 -0.96 -15.30 -3.02
CA ALA A 163 0.42 -14.81 -3.01
C ALA A 163 0.78 -14.13 -4.36
N GLU A 164 0.43 -14.76 -5.47
CA GLU A 164 0.64 -14.21 -6.81
C GLU A 164 -0.15 -12.91 -7.04
N ALA A 165 -1.41 -12.86 -6.59
CA ALA A 165 -2.22 -11.65 -6.66
C ALA A 165 -1.62 -10.49 -5.83
N ILE A 166 -1.07 -10.78 -4.66
CA ILE A 166 -0.36 -9.80 -3.82
C ILE A 166 0.83 -9.24 -4.60
N LEU A 167 1.74 -10.09 -5.08
CA LEU A 167 2.95 -9.67 -5.79
C LEU A 167 2.61 -8.88 -7.06
N THR A 168 1.69 -9.43 -7.87
CA THR A 168 1.30 -8.83 -9.15
C THR A 168 0.64 -7.47 -8.97
N LEU A 169 -0.36 -7.36 -8.07
CA LEU A 169 -1.11 -6.12 -7.94
C LEU A 169 -0.33 -5.03 -7.23
N VAL A 170 0.49 -5.34 -6.25
CA VAL A 170 1.35 -4.34 -5.61
C VAL A 170 2.33 -3.77 -6.62
N GLN A 171 3.00 -4.60 -7.40
CA GLN A 171 3.92 -4.15 -8.44
C GLN A 171 3.22 -3.39 -9.58
N ARG A 172 2.08 -3.90 -10.06
CA ARG A 172 1.26 -3.25 -11.09
C ARG A 172 0.83 -1.85 -10.66
N THR A 173 0.29 -1.71 -9.45
CA THR A 173 -0.18 -0.40 -8.95
C THR A 173 0.94 0.58 -8.73
N TYR A 174 2.12 0.14 -8.34
CA TYR A 174 3.29 0.99 -8.26
C TYR A 174 3.70 1.53 -9.63
N ARG A 175 3.87 0.64 -10.63
CA ARG A 175 4.26 1.00 -11.99
C ARG A 175 3.21 1.86 -12.70
N LEU A 176 1.93 1.54 -12.54
CA LEU A 176 0.81 2.21 -13.21
C LEU A 176 0.12 3.29 -12.36
N LYS A 177 0.82 3.80 -11.31
CA LYS A 177 0.36 4.91 -10.46
C LYS A 177 -1.05 4.71 -9.91
N GLY A 178 -1.32 3.50 -9.39
CA GLY A 178 -2.57 3.17 -8.71
C GLY A 178 -3.65 2.51 -9.60
N VAL A 179 -3.29 1.95 -10.74
CA VAL A 179 -4.19 1.14 -11.57
C VAL A 179 -4.03 -0.33 -11.20
N THR A 180 -5.13 -1.02 -10.87
CA THR A 180 -5.19 -2.45 -10.55
C THR A 180 -5.68 -3.29 -11.72
N ASN A 181 -6.56 -2.74 -12.58
CA ASN A 181 -6.95 -3.41 -13.81
C ASN A 181 -5.73 -3.81 -14.66
N SER A 182 -5.87 -4.87 -15.45
CA SER A 182 -4.83 -5.19 -16.44
C SER A 182 -4.66 -4.03 -17.42
N PRO A 183 -3.45 -3.85 -18.00
CA PRO A 183 -3.20 -2.79 -18.99
C PRO A 183 -4.21 -2.81 -20.14
N GLU A 184 -4.55 -4.02 -20.64
CA GLU A 184 -5.49 -4.24 -21.75
C GLU A 184 -6.91 -3.78 -21.38
N ARG A 185 -7.38 -4.17 -20.17
CA ARG A 185 -8.70 -3.76 -19.68
C ARG A 185 -8.73 -2.24 -19.43
N ALA A 186 -7.72 -1.68 -18.82
CA ALA A 186 -7.64 -0.26 -18.54
C ALA A 186 -7.64 0.58 -19.82
N GLU A 187 -6.97 0.13 -20.88
CA GLU A 187 -6.95 0.81 -22.17
C GLU A 187 -8.29 0.66 -22.91
N ARG A 188 -8.90 -0.53 -22.93
CA ARG A 188 -10.25 -0.73 -23.49
C ARG A 188 -11.28 0.19 -22.82
N LEU A 189 -11.32 0.24 -21.49
CA LEU A 189 -12.24 1.11 -20.75
C LEU A 189 -11.99 2.60 -21.05
N LYS A 190 -10.72 2.99 -21.29
CA LYS A 190 -10.40 4.35 -21.72
C LYS A 190 -10.96 4.67 -23.10
N GLN A 191 -10.85 3.74 -24.05
CA GLN A 191 -11.43 3.89 -25.40
C GLN A 191 -12.95 3.98 -25.35
N GLU A 192 -13.59 3.29 -24.40
CA GLU A 192 -15.03 3.39 -24.11
C GLU A 192 -15.42 4.70 -23.39
N GLY A 193 -14.48 5.63 -23.16
CA GLY A 193 -14.73 6.94 -22.54
C GLY A 193 -14.73 6.97 -21.01
N TRP A 194 -14.30 5.89 -20.34
CA TRP A 194 -14.23 5.86 -18.88
C TRP A 194 -13.15 6.79 -18.34
N THR A 195 -13.48 7.59 -17.32
CA THR A 195 -12.50 8.44 -16.65
C THR A 195 -11.43 7.60 -15.94
N PHE A 196 -10.30 8.21 -15.62
CA PHE A 196 -9.23 7.53 -14.86
C PHE A 196 -9.75 6.93 -13.55
N GLY A 197 -10.57 7.66 -12.81
CA GLY A 197 -11.15 7.18 -11.54
C GLY A 197 -12.02 5.92 -11.71
N GLN A 198 -12.80 5.85 -12.77
CA GLN A 198 -13.71 4.75 -13.05
C GLN A 198 -12.99 3.48 -13.54
N ARG A 199 -11.96 3.62 -14.39
CA ARG A 199 -11.28 2.50 -15.04
C ARG A 199 -10.08 1.94 -14.27
N ARG A 200 -9.69 2.56 -13.15
CA ARG A 200 -8.46 2.18 -12.44
C ARG A 200 -8.60 0.93 -11.58
N HIS A 201 -9.81 0.60 -11.08
CA HIS A 201 -10.05 -0.49 -10.15
C HIS A 201 -11.00 -1.56 -10.71
N MET A 202 -10.83 -2.81 -10.26
CA MET A 202 -11.70 -3.92 -10.60
C MET A 202 -12.99 -3.90 -9.79
N VAL A 203 -12.90 -3.73 -8.47
CA VAL A 203 -14.04 -3.73 -7.56
C VAL A 203 -14.08 -2.53 -6.60
N PHE A 204 -12.93 -1.95 -6.24
CA PHE A 204 -12.87 -0.89 -5.25
C PHE A 204 -13.64 0.36 -5.68
N ASN A 205 -14.55 0.82 -4.81
CA ASN A 205 -15.44 1.97 -5.02
C ASN A 205 -16.37 1.81 -6.22
N ARG A 206 -16.80 0.56 -6.49
CA ARG A 206 -17.69 0.21 -7.60
C ARG A 206 -18.94 -0.56 -7.13
N ASP A 207 -19.34 -0.44 -5.86
CA ASP A 207 -20.56 -1.09 -5.32
C ASP A 207 -21.79 -0.74 -6.17
N GLY A 208 -22.63 -1.73 -6.40
CA GLY A 208 -23.81 -1.65 -7.27
C GLY A 208 -23.55 -1.66 -8.78
N GLN A 209 -22.28 -1.47 -9.22
CA GLN A 209 -21.90 -1.59 -10.63
C GLN A 209 -21.71 -3.06 -11.02
N ARG A 210 -21.76 -3.34 -12.31
CA ARG A 210 -21.53 -4.69 -12.84
C ARG A 210 -20.06 -5.10 -12.69
N CYS A 211 -19.84 -6.32 -12.23
CA CYS A 211 -18.51 -6.97 -12.24
C CYS A 211 -18.02 -7.07 -13.69
N HIS A 212 -16.75 -6.78 -13.93
CA HIS A 212 -16.16 -6.87 -15.27
C HIS A 212 -16.03 -8.30 -15.79
N ASP A 213 -16.06 -9.30 -14.89
CA ASP A 213 -15.81 -10.70 -15.24
C ASP A 213 -17.09 -11.53 -15.34
N CYS A 214 -18.05 -11.36 -14.39
CA CYS A 214 -19.29 -12.17 -14.36
C CYS A 214 -20.57 -11.35 -14.52
N SER A 215 -20.48 -10.03 -14.65
CA SER A 215 -21.61 -9.08 -14.79
C SER A 215 -22.54 -8.99 -13.58
N SER A 216 -22.33 -9.74 -12.51
CA SER A 216 -23.10 -9.62 -11.25
C SER A 216 -22.85 -8.28 -10.55
N PRO A 217 -23.81 -7.76 -9.79
CA PRO A 217 -23.60 -6.52 -9.05
C PRO A 217 -22.53 -6.69 -7.97
N LEU A 218 -21.60 -5.72 -7.91
CA LEU A 218 -20.54 -5.69 -6.89
C LEU A 218 -21.13 -5.28 -5.54
N GLY A 219 -20.66 -5.95 -4.50
CA GLY A 219 -21.03 -5.70 -3.12
C GLY A 219 -20.02 -4.84 -2.35
N LYS A 220 -20.49 -4.35 -1.20
CA LYS A 220 -19.70 -3.60 -0.23
C LYS A 220 -20.03 -4.06 1.18
N THR A 221 -19.03 -4.21 2.01
CA THR A 221 -19.16 -4.53 3.44
C THR A 221 -18.20 -3.71 4.29
N MET A 222 -18.35 -3.77 5.62
CA MET A 222 -17.43 -3.16 6.58
C MET A 222 -16.57 -4.23 7.24
N MET A 223 -15.24 -4.12 7.06
CA MET A 223 -14.27 -4.99 7.74
C MET A 223 -13.10 -4.18 8.26
N ALA A 224 -12.69 -4.40 9.51
CA ALA A 224 -11.66 -3.64 10.20
C ALA A 224 -11.91 -2.11 10.13
N ASN A 225 -13.15 -1.69 10.40
CA ASN A 225 -13.62 -0.30 10.37
C ASN A 225 -13.41 0.43 9.02
N ARG A 226 -13.30 -0.31 7.93
CA ARG A 226 -13.13 0.26 6.58
C ARG A 226 -14.02 -0.47 5.58
N ARG A 227 -14.51 0.27 4.58
CA ARG A 227 -15.27 -0.30 3.47
C ARG A 227 -14.39 -1.25 2.66
N LEU A 228 -14.87 -2.45 2.42
CA LEU A 228 -14.31 -3.45 1.52
C LEU A 228 -15.29 -3.70 0.39
N TYR A 229 -14.80 -3.88 -0.82
CA TYR A 229 -15.60 -4.10 -2.03
C TYR A 229 -15.25 -5.46 -2.62
N TYR A 230 -16.25 -6.18 -3.12
CA TYR A 230 -16.08 -7.55 -3.60
C TYR A 230 -17.15 -7.93 -4.64
N CYS A 231 -16.94 -9.00 -5.36
CA CYS A 231 -17.95 -9.63 -6.20
C CYS A 231 -18.49 -10.89 -5.49
N PRO A 232 -19.78 -10.96 -5.14
CA PRO A 232 -20.32 -12.11 -4.42
C PRO A 232 -20.22 -13.42 -5.23
N GLU A 233 -20.33 -13.37 -6.54
CA GLU A 233 -20.23 -14.55 -7.41
C GLU A 233 -18.78 -15.01 -7.62
N CYS A 234 -17.87 -14.08 -7.95
CA CYS A 234 -16.48 -14.42 -8.22
C CYS A 234 -15.68 -14.81 -6.98
N GLN A 235 -16.14 -14.41 -5.80
CA GLN A 235 -15.48 -14.60 -4.49
C GLN A 235 -16.37 -15.39 -3.53
N SER A 236 -17.26 -16.23 -4.03
CA SER A 236 -18.07 -17.12 -3.22
C SER A 236 -17.18 -18.07 -2.41
N VAL A 237 -17.58 -18.33 -1.16
CA VAL A 237 -17.00 -19.44 -0.39
C VAL A 237 -17.45 -20.72 -1.09
N PRO A 238 -16.56 -21.68 -1.40
CA PRO A 238 -17.01 -23.01 -1.78
C PRO A 238 -17.94 -23.56 -0.68
N ALA A 239 -19.07 -24.09 -1.09
CA ALA A 239 -20.05 -24.72 -0.20
C ALA A 239 -19.43 -25.92 0.52
#